data_99ecbfb81531d250409bed78c19e0a79
#
_entry.id   99ecbfb81531d250409bed78c19e0a79
#
_cell.length_a   1.000
_cell.length_b   1.000
_cell.length_c   1.000
_cell.angle_alpha   90.00
_cell.angle_beta   90.00
_cell.angle_gamma   90.00
#
_symmetry.space_group_name_H-M   'P 1'
#
loop_
_entity.id
_entity.type
_entity.pdbx_description
1 polymer ?
#
loop_
_entity_poly.entity_id
_entity_poly.type
_entity_poly.pdbx_seq_one_letter_code
_entity_poly.pdbx_strand_id
1 'polypeptide(L)'
;RGGRDPVTPALARALGDRRRGVGFDQLAVIRDGHGADATIDFWNADGSAAAACGNATRCVARVLMDETGAPALDLRTGRGVLRAEDAGGGLIRVNMGPPQLAWNEVPLAQPVDLDALPIEGRPGAVGMGNPHCVFVVDDAEAVDIEAVGPRIERHPLFPERTNVEFVHVIDRDAIRMRVWERGGMVTLACGSGACAAAVVTARRGLTGRRVEVRLDGGPLGIDWREDGVWMTGPTALVFEGRLAPGFAESLA
;
A
#
# COMPACT_ATOMS: atom_id res chain seq x y z
N ARG A 1 -11.09 -12.86 -17.64
CA ARG A 1 -12.35 -13.01 -16.87
C ARG A 1 -13.04 -14.31 -17.25
N GLY A 2 -13.62 -15.04 -16.29
CA GLY A 2 -14.44 -16.24 -16.52
C GLY A 2 -13.68 -17.50 -16.95
N GLY A 3 -12.37 -17.54 -16.81
CA GLY A 3 -11.54 -18.70 -17.11
C GLY A 3 -10.90 -19.32 -15.87
N ARG A 4 -10.15 -20.42 -16.05
CA ARG A 4 -9.24 -20.95 -15.03
C ARG A 4 -8.24 -19.84 -14.65
N ASP A 5 -7.90 -19.74 -13.37
CA ASP A 5 -6.83 -18.84 -12.93
C ASP A 5 -5.51 -19.26 -13.58
N PRO A 6 -4.99 -18.49 -14.54
CA PRO A 6 -3.74 -18.85 -15.20
C PRO A 6 -2.52 -18.44 -14.36
N VAL A 7 -2.71 -17.64 -13.28
CA VAL A 7 -1.59 -17.08 -12.54
C VAL A 7 -1.10 -18.03 -11.47
N THR A 8 0.12 -18.49 -11.67
CA THR A 8 0.89 -19.29 -10.72
C THR A 8 2.06 -18.48 -10.19
N PRO A 9 2.70 -18.87 -9.07
CA PRO A 9 3.93 -18.22 -8.61
C PRO A 9 5.03 -18.16 -9.69
N ALA A 10 5.12 -19.20 -10.54
CA ALA A 10 6.08 -19.24 -11.64
C ALA A 10 5.76 -18.21 -12.72
N LEU A 11 4.49 -18.09 -13.11
CA LEU A 11 4.04 -17.10 -14.10
C LEU A 11 4.21 -15.69 -13.56
N ALA A 12 3.85 -15.44 -12.30
CA ALA A 12 4.05 -14.13 -11.68
C ALA A 12 5.53 -13.72 -11.68
N ARG A 13 6.47 -14.63 -11.32
CA ARG A 13 7.91 -14.35 -11.41
C ARG A 13 8.38 -14.07 -12.82
N ALA A 14 7.95 -14.88 -13.80
CA ALA A 14 8.37 -14.70 -15.18
C ALA A 14 7.88 -13.37 -15.77
N LEU A 15 6.64 -12.98 -15.48
CA LEU A 15 6.10 -11.69 -15.89
C LEU A 15 6.74 -10.52 -15.15
N GLY A 16 7.11 -10.70 -13.87
CA GLY A 16 7.75 -9.69 -13.03
C GLY A 16 9.20 -9.40 -13.38
N ASP A 17 9.87 -10.31 -14.14
CA ASP A 17 11.25 -10.10 -14.56
C ASP A 17 11.34 -8.89 -15.50
N ARG A 18 12.07 -7.83 -15.05
CA ARG A 18 12.20 -6.56 -15.78
C ARG A 18 13.08 -6.67 -17.06
N ARG A 19 13.74 -7.81 -17.28
CA ARG A 19 14.63 -8.04 -18.43
C ARG A 19 14.04 -9.02 -19.42
N ARG A 20 13.21 -9.97 -18.97
CA ARG A 20 12.69 -11.08 -19.78
C ARG A 20 11.17 -11.12 -19.83
N GLY A 21 10.49 -10.47 -18.90
CA GLY A 21 9.04 -10.35 -18.79
C GLY A 21 8.54 -8.94 -19.08
N VAL A 22 7.42 -8.59 -18.45
CA VAL A 22 6.84 -7.24 -18.49
C VAL A 22 7.55 -6.32 -17.50
N GLY A 23 7.88 -6.83 -16.32
CA GLY A 23 8.44 -6.07 -15.21
C GLY A 23 7.36 -5.28 -14.47
N PHE A 24 7.23 -5.51 -13.18
CA PHE A 24 6.32 -4.79 -12.29
C PHE A 24 6.80 -4.96 -10.83
N ASP A 25 6.26 -4.15 -9.92
CA ASP A 25 6.40 -4.38 -8.48
C ASP A 25 5.32 -5.35 -8.01
N GLN A 26 4.08 -5.17 -8.50
CA GLN A 26 2.97 -6.07 -8.20
C GLN A 26 2.08 -6.31 -9.40
N LEU A 27 1.53 -7.53 -9.48
CA LEU A 27 0.53 -7.97 -10.44
C LEU A 27 -0.81 -8.07 -9.72
N ALA A 28 -1.85 -7.45 -10.28
CA ALA A 28 -3.23 -7.60 -9.82
C ALA A 28 -4.00 -8.51 -10.80
N VAL A 29 -4.64 -9.53 -10.27
CA VAL A 29 -5.49 -10.46 -11.03
C VAL A 29 -6.94 -10.15 -10.71
N ILE A 30 -7.71 -9.73 -11.72
CA ILE A 30 -9.13 -9.38 -11.57
C ILE A 30 -9.97 -10.62 -11.86
N ARG A 31 -10.83 -10.98 -10.91
CA ARG A 31 -11.78 -12.11 -11.01
C ARG A 31 -13.21 -11.66 -10.78
N ASP A 32 -14.15 -12.55 -11.05
CA ASP A 32 -15.58 -12.35 -10.76
C ASP A 32 -15.80 -12.08 -9.25
N GLY A 33 -16.80 -11.26 -8.94
CA GLY A 33 -16.90 -10.58 -7.66
C GLY A 33 -17.39 -11.41 -6.47
N HIS A 34 -18.15 -12.51 -6.65
CA HIS A 34 -18.70 -13.31 -5.55
C HIS A 34 -19.29 -12.47 -4.38
N GLY A 35 -20.20 -11.55 -4.70
CA GLY A 35 -20.81 -10.64 -3.72
C GLY A 35 -20.09 -9.30 -3.53
N ALA A 36 -19.15 -8.98 -4.40
CA ALA A 36 -18.55 -7.67 -4.64
C ALA A 36 -18.54 -7.43 -6.16
N ASP A 37 -18.13 -6.25 -6.63
CA ASP A 37 -18.06 -5.97 -8.07
C ASP A 37 -16.90 -6.74 -8.75
N ALA A 38 -15.81 -6.93 -8.03
CA ALA A 38 -14.72 -7.79 -8.45
C ALA A 38 -13.95 -8.36 -7.25
N THR A 39 -13.24 -9.47 -7.46
CA THR A 39 -12.21 -9.99 -6.55
C THR A 39 -10.84 -9.74 -7.16
N ILE A 40 -9.88 -9.29 -6.32
CA ILE A 40 -8.52 -8.97 -6.74
C ILE A 40 -7.53 -9.78 -5.93
N ASP A 41 -6.69 -10.57 -6.61
CA ASP A 41 -5.53 -11.20 -6.01
C ASP A 41 -4.27 -10.45 -6.42
N PHE A 42 -3.37 -10.26 -5.47
CA PHE A 42 -2.10 -9.57 -5.70
C PHE A 42 -0.93 -10.53 -5.59
N TRP A 43 0.02 -10.36 -6.52
CA TRP A 43 1.26 -11.12 -6.57
C TRP A 43 2.44 -10.16 -6.62
N ASN A 44 3.45 -10.41 -5.82
CA ASN A 44 4.73 -9.73 -5.91
C ASN A 44 5.54 -10.24 -7.11
N ALA A 45 6.53 -9.48 -7.57
CA ALA A 45 7.40 -9.87 -8.66
C ALA A 45 8.22 -11.15 -8.39
N ASP A 46 8.40 -11.53 -7.12
CA ASP A 46 9.04 -12.78 -6.71
C ASP A 46 8.11 -14.01 -6.76
N GLY A 47 6.83 -13.82 -7.11
CA GLY A 47 5.80 -14.84 -7.17
C GLY A 47 5.14 -15.17 -5.84
N SER A 48 5.42 -14.44 -4.77
CA SER A 48 4.68 -14.54 -3.52
C SER A 48 3.34 -13.80 -3.59
N ALA A 49 2.33 -14.28 -2.87
CA ALA A 49 1.05 -13.58 -2.75
C ALA A 49 1.17 -12.38 -1.81
N ALA A 50 0.47 -11.29 -2.13
CA ALA A 50 0.29 -10.15 -1.26
C ALA A 50 -1.18 -9.99 -0.87
N ALA A 51 -1.45 -9.66 0.40
CA ALA A 51 -2.82 -9.51 0.89
C ALA A 51 -3.52 -8.25 0.38
N ALA A 52 -2.76 -7.22 0.06
CA ALA A 52 -3.28 -5.94 -0.43
C ALA A 52 -2.20 -5.12 -1.15
N CYS A 53 -2.65 -4.25 -2.03
CA CYS A 53 -1.85 -3.19 -2.64
C CYS A 53 -2.75 -1.99 -2.95
N GLY A 54 -2.61 -0.91 -2.19
CA GLY A 54 -3.43 0.28 -2.37
C GLY A 54 -3.26 0.93 -3.75
N ASN A 55 -2.03 0.95 -4.28
CA ASN A 55 -1.74 1.50 -5.61
C ASN A 55 -2.42 0.68 -6.70
N ALA A 56 -2.26 -0.65 -6.69
CA ALA A 56 -2.88 -1.54 -7.66
C ALA A 56 -4.41 -1.53 -7.53
N THR A 57 -4.97 -1.42 -6.33
CA THR A 57 -6.42 -1.32 -6.12
C THR A 57 -6.99 -0.09 -6.83
N ARG A 58 -6.32 1.09 -6.76
CA ARG A 58 -6.75 2.29 -7.51
C ARG A 58 -6.72 2.06 -9.02
N CYS A 59 -5.66 1.44 -9.55
CA CYS A 59 -5.54 1.14 -10.98
C CYS A 59 -6.63 0.16 -11.45
N VAL A 60 -6.91 -0.90 -10.68
CA VAL A 60 -7.98 -1.85 -10.98
C VAL A 60 -9.34 -1.16 -10.92
N ALA A 61 -9.59 -0.32 -9.91
CA ALA A 61 -10.83 0.44 -9.81
C ALA A 61 -11.05 1.32 -11.06
N ARG A 62 -10.01 2.03 -11.52
CA ARG A 62 -10.09 2.85 -12.74
C ARG A 62 -10.46 2.01 -13.96
N VAL A 63 -9.78 0.90 -14.20
CA VAL A 63 -10.06 -0.01 -15.33
C VAL A 63 -11.51 -0.50 -15.29
N LEU A 64 -11.99 -0.94 -14.13
CA LEU A 64 -13.37 -1.44 -13.99
C LEU A 64 -14.41 -0.33 -14.12
N MET A 65 -14.15 0.88 -13.61
CA MET A 65 -15.01 2.03 -13.75
C MET A 65 -15.13 2.48 -15.22
N ASP A 66 -14.02 2.51 -15.94
CA ASP A 66 -13.98 2.86 -17.37
C ASP A 66 -14.74 1.81 -18.22
N GLU A 67 -14.69 0.52 -17.84
CA GLU A 67 -15.45 -0.54 -18.53
C GLU A 67 -16.93 -0.55 -18.21
N THR A 68 -17.32 -0.23 -16.98
CA THR A 68 -18.70 -0.38 -16.50
C THR A 68 -19.50 0.92 -16.46
N GLY A 69 -18.80 2.07 -16.45
CA GLY A 69 -19.40 3.38 -16.20
C GLY A 69 -19.82 3.60 -14.74
N ALA A 70 -19.49 2.69 -13.83
CA ALA A 70 -19.85 2.80 -12.42
C ALA A 70 -19.01 3.88 -11.73
N PRO A 71 -19.59 4.80 -10.92
CA PRO A 71 -18.84 5.84 -10.22
C PRO A 71 -18.16 5.32 -8.94
N ALA A 72 -18.53 4.11 -8.52
CA ALA A 72 -17.99 3.49 -7.31
C ALA A 72 -18.09 1.97 -7.40
N LEU A 73 -17.16 1.26 -6.75
CA LEU A 73 -17.03 -0.20 -6.77
C LEU A 73 -16.65 -0.75 -5.40
N ASP A 74 -17.15 -1.93 -5.10
CA ASP A 74 -16.74 -2.74 -3.96
C ASP A 74 -15.79 -3.84 -4.45
N LEU A 75 -14.54 -3.77 -4.04
CA LEU A 75 -13.45 -4.64 -4.50
C LEU A 75 -13.03 -5.58 -3.36
N ARG A 76 -13.20 -6.88 -3.56
CA ARG A 76 -12.78 -7.91 -2.60
C ARG A 76 -11.29 -8.17 -2.75
N THR A 77 -10.56 -8.09 -1.66
CA THR A 77 -9.12 -8.37 -1.57
C THR A 77 -8.83 -9.34 -0.43
N GLY A 78 -7.60 -9.77 -0.25
CA GLY A 78 -7.18 -10.56 0.92
C GLY A 78 -7.40 -9.84 2.27
N ARG A 79 -7.55 -8.51 2.28
CA ARG A 79 -7.88 -7.71 3.48
C ARG A 79 -9.38 -7.55 3.73
N GLY A 80 -10.22 -7.98 2.83
CA GLY A 80 -11.66 -7.75 2.86
C GLY A 80 -12.13 -6.91 1.67
N VAL A 81 -13.34 -6.38 1.78
CA VAL A 81 -13.95 -5.54 0.75
C VAL A 81 -13.51 -4.08 0.95
N LEU A 82 -12.95 -3.50 -0.08
CA LEU A 82 -12.52 -2.11 -0.13
C LEU A 82 -13.46 -1.33 -1.07
N ARG A 83 -13.98 -0.22 -0.59
CA ARG A 83 -14.76 0.72 -1.40
C ARG A 83 -13.83 1.61 -2.20
N ALA A 84 -14.01 1.64 -3.52
CA ALA A 84 -13.32 2.55 -4.43
C ALA A 84 -14.32 3.50 -5.08
N GLU A 85 -13.94 4.76 -5.31
CA GLU A 85 -14.80 5.78 -5.90
C GLU A 85 -14.00 6.64 -6.88
N ASP A 86 -14.65 7.08 -7.95
CA ASP A 86 -14.12 8.13 -8.81
C ASP A 86 -14.17 9.48 -8.05
N ALA A 87 -12.99 10.05 -7.83
CA ALA A 87 -12.86 11.34 -7.14
C ALA A 87 -12.88 12.54 -8.11
N GLY A 88 -13.05 12.29 -9.41
CA GLY A 88 -12.97 13.27 -10.48
C GLY A 88 -11.53 13.63 -10.84
N GLY A 89 -11.36 14.31 -11.99
CA GLY A 89 -10.04 14.77 -12.44
C GLY A 89 -9.00 13.65 -12.69
N GLY A 90 -9.45 12.41 -12.96
CA GLY A 90 -8.57 11.26 -13.14
C GLY A 90 -8.06 10.64 -11.84
N LEU A 91 -8.59 11.09 -10.70
CA LEU A 91 -8.24 10.55 -9.38
C LEU A 91 -9.19 9.44 -8.96
N ILE A 92 -8.66 8.42 -8.31
CA ILE A 92 -9.42 7.39 -7.61
C ILE A 92 -9.15 7.49 -6.13
N ARG A 93 -10.19 7.37 -5.32
CA ARG A 93 -10.07 7.20 -3.87
C ARG A 93 -10.51 5.80 -3.45
N VAL A 94 -9.78 5.23 -2.48
CA VAL A 94 -10.05 3.90 -1.93
C VAL A 94 -10.11 4.01 -0.41
N ASN A 95 -11.14 3.43 0.19
CA ASN A 95 -11.22 3.24 1.64
C ASN A 95 -10.30 2.08 2.04
N MET A 96 -9.22 2.38 2.71
CA MET A 96 -8.23 1.41 3.19
C MET A 96 -8.64 0.73 4.50
N GLY A 97 -9.86 1.02 4.99
CA GLY A 97 -10.39 0.53 6.26
C GLY A 97 -9.92 1.33 7.48
N PRO A 98 -10.40 0.97 8.68
CA PRO A 98 -9.99 1.61 9.92
C PRO A 98 -8.53 1.28 10.24
N PRO A 99 -7.78 2.23 10.84
CA PRO A 99 -6.44 1.96 11.33
C PRO A 99 -6.52 1.04 12.56
N GLN A 100 -5.56 0.15 12.69
CA GLN A 100 -5.40 -0.73 13.84
C GLN A 100 -4.56 0.00 14.90
N LEU A 101 -5.16 0.25 16.05
CA LEU A 101 -4.62 1.12 17.10
C LEU A 101 -4.40 0.40 18.44
N ALA A 102 -4.42 -0.93 18.44
CA ALA A 102 -4.04 -1.74 19.58
C ALA A 102 -2.71 -2.47 19.27
N TRP A 103 -1.85 -2.62 20.28
CA TRP A 103 -0.52 -3.21 20.10
C TRP A 103 -0.55 -4.61 19.49
N ASN A 104 -1.54 -5.42 19.85
CA ASN A 104 -1.73 -6.77 19.33
C ASN A 104 -2.32 -6.79 17.89
N GLU A 105 -2.98 -5.72 17.47
CA GLU A 105 -3.46 -5.56 16.09
C GLU A 105 -2.35 -5.07 15.14
N VAL A 106 -1.35 -4.34 15.68
CA VAL A 106 -0.12 -3.94 14.95
C VAL A 106 0.89 -5.08 14.89
N PRO A 107 0.61 -6.24 15.33
CA PRO A 107 1.23 -7.38 15.95
C PRO A 107 2.60 -7.10 16.59
N LEU A 108 2.61 -6.22 17.60
CA LEU A 108 3.82 -5.97 18.41
C LEU A 108 4.06 -7.11 19.40
N ALA A 109 5.31 -7.29 19.80
CA ALA A 109 5.71 -8.35 20.73
C ALA A 109 5.17 -8.20 22.16
N GLN A 110 4.78 -6.98 22.54
CA GLN A 110 4.28 -6.66 23.90
C GLN A 110 3.49 -5.36 23.91
N PRO A 111 2.67 -5.13 24.95
CA PRO A 111 1.98 -3.86 25.16
C PRO A 111 2.97 -2.70 25.29
N VAL A 112 2.79 -1.67 24.47
CA VAL A 112 3.58 -0.43 24.47
C VAL A 112 2.70 0.75 24.05
N ASP A 113 3.16 1.95 24.32
CA ASP A 113 2.57 3.17 23.78
C ASP A 113 2.82 3.26 22.28
N LEU A 114 1.75 3.18 21.48
CA LEU A 114 1.84 3.25 20.01
C LEU A 114 2.18 4.63 19.49
N ASP A 115 2.00 5.68 20.28
CA ASP A 115 2.37 7.04 19.85
C ASP A 115 3.84 7.35 20.11
N ALA A 116 4.54 6.51 20.92
CA ALA A 116 5.95 6.71 21.25
C ALA A 116 6.63 5.40 21.63
N LEU A 117 6.93 4.55 20.63
CA LEU A 117 7.59 3.27 20.86
C LEU A 117 8.92 3.42 21.62
N PRO A 118 9.32 2.44 22.44
CA PRO A 118 10.61 2.44 23.14
C PRO A 118 11.77 2.10 22.19
N ILE A 119 11.86 2.82 21.10
CA ILE A 119 12.90 2.76 20.07
C ILE A 119 13.52 4.15 19.98
N GLU A 120 14.82 4.25 19.72
CA GLU A 120 15.49 5.54 19.50
C GLU A 120 14.74 6.38 18.44
N GLY A 121 14.55 7.66 18.71
CA GLY A 121 13.70 8.53 17.89
C GLY A 121 12.19 8.43 18.19
N ARG A 122 11.78 7.52 19.11
CA ARG A 122 10.41 7.36 19.60
C ARG A 122 9.37 7.35 18.48
N PRO A 123 9.48 6.46 17.47
CA PRO A 123 8.52 6.41 16.37
C PRO A 123 7.12 6.03 16.86
N GLY A 124 6.09 6.33 16.07
CA GLY A 124 4.76 5.80 16.28
C GLY A 124 4.58 4.46 15.58
N ALA A 125 3.56 3.69 16.00
CA ALA A 125 3.14 2.48 15.30
C ALA A 125 1.64 2.50 14.99
N VAL A 126 1.27 1.92 13.86
CA VAL A 126 -0.12 1.71 13.46
C VAL A 126 -0.20 0.55 12.48
N GLY A 127 -1.31 -0.19 12.53
CA GLY A 127 -1.63 -1.18 11.51
C GLY A 127 -2.55 -0.58 10.44
N MET A 128 -2.19 -0.84 9.19
CA MET A 128 -3.06 -0.61 8.02
C MET A 128 -3.33 -1.93 7.28
N GLY A 129 -3.53 -3.03 8.07
CA GLY A 129 -3.59 -4.43 7.64
C GLY A 129 -2.21 -5.06 7.43
N ASN A 130 -1.19 -4.30 7.68
CA ASN A 130 0.22 -4.65 7.86
C ASN A 130 0.83 -3.65 8.84
N PRO A 131 1.90 -4.03 9.56
CA PRO A 131 2.53 -3.15 10.55
C PRO A 131 3.33 -2.03 9.90
N HIS A 132 3.23 -0.84 10.52
CA HIS A 132 3.98 0.36 10.14
C HIS A 132 4.64 0.99 11.37
N CYS A 133 5.90 1.39 11.21
CA CYS A 133 6.70 2.13 12.18
C CYS A 133 7.06 3.49 11.60
N VAL A 134 6.51 4.57 12.17
CA VAL A 134 6.56 5.90 11.59
C VAL A 134 7.44 6.82 12.43
N PHE A 135 8.57 7.22 11.89
CA PHE A 135 9.46 8.23 12.46
C PHE A 135 9.06 9.62 11.97
N VAL A 136 8.87 10.55 12.89
CA VAL A 136 8.78 11.98 12.55
C VAL A 136 10.18 12.56 12.68
N VAL A 137 10.70 13.11 11.59
CA VAL A 137 12.07 13.62 11.46
C VAL A 137 12.06 15.06 10.95
N ASP A 138 13.15 15.77 11.19
CA ASP A 138 13.30 17.17 10.74
C ASP A 138 13.45 17.26 9.21
N ASP A 139 14.09 16.26 8.59
CA ASP A 139 14.27 16.17 7.15
C ASP A 139 14.28 14.68 6.72
N ALA A 140 13.29 14.28 5.93
CA ALA A 140 13.18 12.92 5.42
C ALA A 140 14.26 12.59 4.37
N GLU A 141 14.79 13.61 3.67
CA GLU A 141 15.85 13.43 2.66
C GLU A 141 17.22 13.16 3.30
N ALA A 142 17.45 13.67 4.52
CA ALA A 142 18.70 13.47 5.25
C ALA A 142 18.83 12.07 5.87
N VAL A 143 17.75 11.26 5.87
CA VAL A 143 17.77 9.92 6.47
C VAL A 143 18.41 8.91 5.52
N ASP A 144 19.43 8.20 5.99
CA ASP A 144 19.95 7.01 5.30
C ASP A 144 19.01 5.81 5.52
N ILE A 145 18.01 5.72 4.66
CA ILE A 145 16.93 4.71 4.76
C ILE A 145 17.49 3.29 4.61
N GLU A 146 18.50 3.09 3.76
CA GLU A 146 19.10 1.79 3.52
C GLU A 146 19.91 1.29 4.72
N ALA A 147 20.46 2.19 5.52
CA ALA A 147 21.14 1.86 6.77
C ALA A 147 20.18 1.64 7.94
N VAL A 148 19.14 2.49 8.07
CA VAL A 148 18.23 2.45 9.23
C VAL A 148 17.08 1.48 9.02
N GLY A 149 16.48 1.46 7.83
CA GLY A 149 15.28 0.67 7.50
C GLY A 149 15.39 -0.81 7.87
N PRO A 150 16.44 -1.54 7.44
CA PRO A 150 16.60 -2.97 7.76
C PRO A 150 16.70 -3.28 9.25
N ARG A 151 17.27 -2.36 10.04
CA ARG A 151 17.42 -2.53 11.49
C ARG A 151 16.08 -2.41 12.20
N ILE A 152 15.25 -1.44 11.79
CA ILE A 152 13.92 -1.21 12.35
C ILE A 152 12.93 -2.26 11.86
N GLU A 153 12.95 -2.60 10.55
CA GLU A 153 12.12 -3.68 9.99
C GLU A 153 12.18 -4.95 10.82
N ARG A 154 13.39 -5.30 11.31
CA ARG A 154 13.67 -6.54 12.07
C ARG A 154 13.83 -6.32 13.57
N HIS A 155 13.41 -5.16 14.06
CA HIS A 155 13.49 -4.88 15.49
C HIS A 155 12.66 -5.88 16.30
N PRO A 156 13.12 -6.40 17.46
CA PRO A 156 12.42 -7.43 18.24
C PRO A 156 10.97 -7.08 18.62
N LEU A 157 10.64 -5.80 18.68
CA LEU A 157 9.27 -5.34 18.91
C LEU A 157 8.32 -5.71 17.78
N PHE A 158 8.81 -5.97 16.57
CA PHE A 158 8.04 -6.33 15.37
C PHE A 158 8.33 -7.78 14.95
N PRO A 159 7.76 -8.80 15.59
CA PRO A 159 8.03 -10.22 15.28
C PRO A 159 7.65 -10.61 13.86
N GLU A 160 6.67 -9.94 13.27
CA GLU A 160 6.24 -10.12 11.86
C GLU A 160 6.93 -9.15 10.91
N ARG A 161 7.98 -8.43 11.37
CA ARG A 161 8.62 -7.31 10.67
C ARG A 161 7.65 -6.14 10.46
N THR A 162 8.16 -5.01 9.95
CA THR A 162 7.35 -3.79 9.76
C THR A 162 7.83 -3.02 8.53
N ASN A 163 6.93 -2.22 7.95
CA ASN A 163 7.32 -1.12 7.08
C ASN A 163 7.83 0.03 7.95
N VAL A 164 8.75 0.82 7.44
CA VAL A 164 9.38 1.91 8.19
C VAL A 164 9.27 3.20 7.40
N GLU A 165 8.50 4.13 7.90
CA GLU A 165 8.26 5.42 7.28
C GLU A 165 9.07 6.53 7.98
N PHE A 166 9.70 7.40 7.19
CA PHE A 166 10.37 8.61 7.65
C PHE A 166 9.60 9.82 7.14
N VAL A 167 9.07 10.60 8.07
CA VAL A 167 8.09 11.65 7.80
C VAL A 167 8.61 12.99 8.27
N HIS A 168 8.74 13.93 7.34
CA HIS A 168 8.94 15.37 7.61
C HIS A 168 7.59 16.08 7.53
N VAL A 169 7.21 16.78 8.59
CA VAL A 169 5.97 17.57 8.63
C VAL A 169 6.24 18.93 7.99
N ILE A 170 5.68 19.19 6.83
CA ILE A 170 5.82 20.45 6.11
C ILE A 170 4.92 21.50 6.77
N ASP A 171 3.65 21.17 6.97
CA ASP A 171 2.66 21.99 7.67
C ASP A 171 1.49 21.11 8.16
N ARG A 172 0.38 21.73 8.60
CA ARG A 172 -0.79 20.99 9.10
C ARG A 172 -1.51 20.15 8.05
N ASP A 173 -1.33 20.46 6.78
CA ASP A 173 -2.04 19.87 5.66
C ASP A 173 -1.12 19.08 4.72
N ALA A 174 0.19 19.07 4.98
CA ALA A 174 1.17 18.40 4.12
C ALA A 174 2.33 17.78 4.90
N ILE A 175 2.70 16.55 4.49
CA ILE A 175 3.88 15.83 4.97
C ILE A 175 4.69 15.29 3.80
N ARG A 176 6.01 15.21 3.97
CA ARG A 176 6.92 14.48 3.08
C ARG A 176 7.24 13.13 3.69
N MET A 177 7.15 12.05 2.91
CA MET A 177 7.40 10.69 3.38
C MET A 177 8.31 9.92 2.45
N ARG A 178 9.26 9.20 3.04
CA ARG A 178 10.05 8.16 2.38
C ARG A 178 9.91 6.86 3.16
N VAL A 179 10.05 5.70 2.50
CA VAL A 179 9.71 4.40 3.09
C VAL A 179 10.73 3.33 2.77
N TRP A 180 11.01 2.51 3.78
CA TRP A 180 11.59 1.17 3.64
C TRP A 180 10.46 0.15 3.81
N GLU A 181 10.11 -0.55 2.74
CA GLU A 181 9.04 -1.54 2.82
C GLU A 181 9.52 -2.86 3.44
N ARG A 182 8.61 -3.50 4.13
CA ARG A 182 8.78 -4.86 4.67
C ARG A 182 9.11 -5.82 3.54
N GLY A 183 10.26 -6.50 3.63
CA GLY A 183 10.78 -7.36 2.57
C GLY A 183 12.05 -6.82 1.92
N GLY A 184 12.48 -5.60 2.28
CA GLY A 184 13.85 -5.15 2.01
C GLY A 184 14.01 -4.27 0.79
N MET A 185 13.12 -3.30 0.56
CA MET A 185 13.29 -2.35 -0.54
C MET A 185 12.84 -0.93 -0.19
N VAL A 186 13.50 0.05 -0.80
CA VAL A 186 13.00 1.42 -0.92
C VAL A 186 12.10 1.46 -2.14
N THR A 187 10.84 1.90 -1.97
CA THR A 187 9.89 2.06 -3.07
C THR A 187 9.51 3.52 -3.27
N LEU A 188 9.06 3.84 -4.47
CA LEU A 188 8.63 5.21 -4.80
C LEU A 188 7.34 5.61 -4.09
N ALA A 189 6.50 4.63 -3.72
CA ALA A 189 5.21 4.89 -3.07
C ALA A 189 4.66 3.64 -2.35
N CYS A 190 4.37 3.80 -1.06
CA CYS A 190 3.65 2.83 -0.25
C CYS A 190 2.31 3.43 0.20
N GLY A 191 1.20 2.91 -0.33
CA GLY A 191 -0.13 3.44 -0.03
C GLY A 191 -0.55 3.24 1.42
N SER A 192 -0.32 2.05 2.01
CA SER A 192 -0.60 1.79 3.43
C SER A 192 0.35 2.59 4.34
N GLY A 193 1.61 2.79 3.93
CA GLY A 193 2.56 3.66 4.62
C GLY A 193 2.12 5.12 4.65
N ALA A 194 1.58 5.64 3.53
CA ALA A 194 1.02 7.00 3.50
C ALA A 194 -0.18 7.14 4.46
N CYS A 195 -1.08 6.15 4.51
CA CYS A 195 -2.17 6.11 5.47
C CYS A 195 -1.65 6.06 6.92
N ALA A 196 -0.65 5.22 7.19
CA ALA A 196 -0.02 5.08 8.49
C ALA A 196 0.63 6.39 8.96
N ALA A 197 1.39 7.05 8.08
CA ALA A 197 2.03 8.33 8.33
C ALA A 197 1.00 9.41 8.70
N ALA A 198 -0.09 9.51 7.92
CA ALA A 198 -1.18 10.45 8.19
C ALA A 198 -1.85 10.19 9.55
N VAL A 199 -2.13 8.92 9.88
CA VAL A 199 -2.74 8.56 11.17
C VAL A 199 -1.82 8.91 12.35
N VAL A 200 -0.52 8.55 12.27
CA VAL A 200 0.44 8.82 13.36
C VAL A 200 0.64 10.33 13.55
N THR A 201 0.81 11.09 12.48
CA THR A 201 0.99 12.56 12.59
C THR A 201 -0.26 13.27 13.12
N ALA A 202 -1.46 12.81 12.71
CA ALA A 202 -2.72 13.33 13.24
C ALA A 202 -2.92 13.00 14.73
N ARG A 203 -2.61 11.77 15.16
CA ARG A 203 -2.68 11.36 16.58
C ARG A 203 -1.73 12.16 17.46
N ARG A 204 -0.57 12.53 16.95
CA ARG A 204 0.41 13.39 17.63
C ARG A 204 0.05 14.87 17.58
N GLY A 205 -1.05 15.26 16.93
CA GLY A 205 -1.49 16.65 16.79
C GLY A 205 -0.60 17.49 15.87
N LEU A 206 0.27 16.85 15.08
CA LEU A 206 1.19 17.53 14.16
C LEU A 206 0.49 17.94 12.86
N THR A 207 -0.49 17.14 12.40
CA THR A 207 -1.32 17.44 11.22
C THR A 207 -2.80 17.37 11.55
N GLY A 208 -3.65 17.79 10.58
CA GLY A 208 -5.06 17.44 10.56
C GLY A 208 -5.27 15.96 10.18
N ARG A 209 -6.55 15.49 10.21
CA ARG A 209 -6.93 14.16 9.72
C ARG A 209 -6.96 14.08 8.18
N ARG A 210 -6.91 15.23 7.51
CA ARG A 210 -6.82 15.33 6.06
C ARG A 210 -5.48 15.96 5.71
N VAL A 211 -4.65 15.23 4.97
CA VAL A 211 -3.28 15.63 4.69
C VAL A 211 -2.82 15.14 3.31
N GLU A 212 -2.03 15.94 2.62
CA GLU A 212 -1.28 15.54 1.44
C GLU A 212 0.02 14.86 1.88
N VAL A 213 0.23 13.63 1.42
CA VAL A 213 1.48 12.88 1.63
C VAL A 213 2.29 12.93 0.34
N ARG A 214 3.43 13.62 0.36
CA ARG A 214 4.36 13.72 -0.76
C ARG A 214 5.36 12.58 -0.72
N LEU A 215 5.24 11.65 -1.67
CA LEU A 215 6.14 10.51 -1.86
C LEU A 215 7.05 10.73 -3.07
N ASP A 216 8.08 9.89 -3.24
CA ASP A 216 8.95 9.92 -4.43
C ASP A 216 8.18 9.64 -5.73
N GLY A 217 7.13 8.81 -5.65
CA GLY A 217 6.23 8.49 -6.77
C GLY A 217 5.09 9.47 -7.01
N GLY A 218 5.03 10.58 -6.25
CA GLY A 218 3.98 11.59 -6.36
C GLY A 218 3.08 11.71 -5.13
N PRO A 219 2.19 12.69 -5.09
CA PRO A 219 1.35 12.97 -3.93
C PRO A 219 0.16 12.01 -3.83
N LEU A 220 -0.21 11.71 -2.58
CA LEU A 220 -1.47 11.05 -2.21
C LEU A 220 -2.23 11.93 -1.22
N GLY A 221 -3.52 12.11 -1.44
CA GLY A 221 -4.42 12.71 -0.46
C GLY A 221 -4.90 11.64 0.52
N ILE A 222 -4.67 11.84 1.81
CA ILE A 222 -5.17 10.95 2.86
C ILE A 222 -6.20 11.69 3.70
N ASP A 223 -7.32 11.02 3.98
CA ASP A 223 -8.42 11.55 4.77
C ASP A 223 -8.88 10.48 5.77
N TRP A 224 -8.52 10.65 7.04
CA TRP A 224 -8.92 9.74 8.12
C TRP A 224 -10.28 10.13 8.66
N ARG A 225 -11.31 9.42 8.20
CA ARG A 225 -12.72 9.60 8.53
C ARG A 225 -13.18 8.61 9.61
N GLU A 226 -14.46 8.70 9.97
CA GLU A 226 -15.08 7.77 10.92
C GLU A 226 -15.20 6.34 10.36
N ASP A 227 -15.42 6.23 9.03
CA ASP A 227 -15.58 4.97 8.29
C ASP A 227 -14.24 4.35 7.83
N GLY A 228 -13.11 4.98 8.13
CA GLY A 228 -11.78 4.48 7.79
C GLY A 228 -10.85 5.54 7.22
N VAL A 229 -9.70 5.08 6.72
CA VAL A 229 -8.69 5.91 6.10
C VAL A 229 -8.87 5.88 4.58
N TRP A 230 -9.23 6.99 4.00
CA TRP A 230 -9.41 7.14 2.56
C TRP A 230 -8.12 7.64 1.91
N MET A 231 -7.67 6.95 0.88
CA MET A 231 -6.50 7.31 0.10
C MET A 231 -6.91 7.69 -1.32
N THR A 232 -6.58 8.90 -1.74
CA THR A 232 -6.86 9.45 -3.08
C THR A 232 -5.56 9.64 -3.83
N GLY A 233 -5.51 9.21 -5.08
CA GLY A 233 -4.33 9.41 -5.93
C GLY A 233 -4.61 9.16 -7.40
N PRO A 234 -3.68 9.56 -8.27
CA PRO A 234 -3.79 9.36 -9.71
C PRO A 234 -3.62 7.89 -10.08
N THR A 235 -4.07 7.59 -11.29
CA THR A 235 -3.82 6.33 -12.00
C THR A 235 -3.39 6.64 -13.42
N ALA A 236 -2.56 5.77 -14.03
CA ALA A 236 -2.16 5.91 -15.41
C ALA A 236 -2.23 4.56 -16.13
N LEU A 237 -2.93 4.51 -17.26
CA LEU A 237 -2.85 3.39 -18.20
C LEU A 237 -1.62 3.62 -19.09
N VAL A 238 -0.62 2.75 -18.98
CA VAL A 238 0.63 2.88 -19.75
C VAL A 238 0.52 2.16 -21.09
N PHE A 239 0.01 0.93 -21.08
CA PHE A 239 -0.24 0.14 -22.28
C PHE A 239 -1.20 -1.01 -21.99
N GLU A 240 -1.76 -1.58 -23.04
CA GLU A 240 -2.50 -2.83 -23.05
C GLU A 240 -1.75 -3.87 -23.88
N GLY A 241 -1.87 -5.14 -23.51
CA GLY A 241 -1.17 -6.21 -24.20
C GLY A 241 -1.82 -7.58 -23.99
N ARG A 242 -1.38 -8.55 -24.78
CA ARG A 242 -1.77 -9.96 -24.66
C ARG A 242 -0.51 -10.80 -24.60
N LEU A 243 -0.47 -11.76 -23.67
CA LEU A 243 0.61 -12.75 -23.62
C LEU A 243 0.58 -13.59 -24.90
N ALA A 244 1.76 -13.89 -25.42
CA ALA A 244 1.88 -14.79 -26.55
C ALA A 244 1.34 -16.19 -26.20
N PRO A 245 0.67 -16.88 -27.15
CA PRO A 245 0.26 -18.27 -26.95
C PRO A 245 1.47 -19.13 -26.53
N GLY A 246 1.27 -20.01 -25.57
CA GLY A 246 2.33 -20.90 -25.07
C GLY A 246 3.27 -20.31 -24.03
N PHE A 247 3.23 -18.96 -23.76
CA PHE A 247 4.11 -18.37 -22.74
C PHE A 247 3.81 -18.92 -21.34
N ALA A 248 2.54 -19.02 -20.97
CA ALA A 248 2.15 -19.55 -19.67
C ALA A 248 2.42 -21.07 -19.55
N GLU A 249 2.16 -21.81 -20.62
CA GLU A 249 2.38 -23.27 -20.68
C GLU A 249 3.87 -23.63 -20.60
N SER A 250 4.77 -22.78 -21.09
CA SER A 250 6.22 -23.00 -21.01
C SER A 250 6.79 -22.93 -19.60
N LEU A 251 5.97 -22.50 -18.62
CA LEU A 251 6.36 -22.30 -17.21
C LEU A 251 5.73 -23.33 -16.27
N ALA A 252 4.96 -24.27 -16.81
CA ALA A 252 4.29 -25.32 -16.04
C ALA A 252 5.22 -26.48 -15.67
#